data_04a1bc7749a72d4a24941cc4a5a61f23
#
_entry.id   04a1bc7749a72d4a24941cc4a5a61f23
#
_cell.length_a   1.000
_cell.length_b   1.000
_cell.length_c   1.000
_cell.angle_alpha   90.00
_cell.angle_beta   90.00
_cell.angle_gamma   90.00
#
_symmetry.space_group_name_H-M   'P 1'
#
loop_
_entity.id
_entity.type
_entity.pdbx_description
1 polymer ?
#
loop_
_entity_poly.entity_id
_entity_poly.type
_entity_poly.pdbx_seq_one_letter_code
_entity_poly.pdbx_strand_id
1 'polypeptide(L)'
;MTGYFESLINDVPGNADSLTSLADEWDTYGNRCDGLADDAMSSAHLAPEWVGRAREDFGTSLERQRNRYINLGGDCTTASSALSVYAGAVRAGQSYIENLRYQASKLDEEVDKAPIPSLARATLIPAASALVFAAYIQIESVKRAADSCAQDLARIVHIEPVQVNDNNNPTEGGQMGQLSDDEIAQIQEDLKALKNGTFNWEGMKQGHIGDCYFLASMAALAQTPAGQARLASMIQPHYDEHHNVDGYLVRLPADPAHPNASPGREVFVHSKYINGATQGGRVGVYSILEAAWGQNHPGGSNSSGNTPPGIGGGMPADSFKVMTGKSAITVESDGSPDSYNIIERAGVIAASKLHQPMVASTINTDATYTDGMASVNATVNGQPTQIDLYEAHAYTVVSADANGVTLCNPHGSNPTPGDGKAPATFTLSWDDYEKYYGNTAIGSR
;
A
#
# COMPACT_ATOMS: atom_id res chain seq x y z
N MET A 1 18.09 8.15 -34.02
CA MET A 1 17.68 6.87 -33.44
C MET A 1 17.88 6.99 -31.95
N THR A 2 16.89 6.64 -31.15
CA THR A 2 16.98 6.60 -29.68
C THR A 2 18.06 5.60 -29.30
N GLY A 3 18.96 5.96 -28.38
CA GLY A 3 20.03 5.08 -27.90
C GLY A 3 19.46 3.89 -27.09
N TYR A 4 20.30 2.90 -26.84
CA TYR A 4 19.87 1.71 -26.09
C TYR A 4 19.48 2.04 -24.65
N PHE A 5 20.33 2.77 -23.91
CA PHE A 5 20.05 3.14 -22.52
C PHE A 5 18.93 4.18 -22.41
N GLU A 6 18.86 5.11 -23.36
CA GLU A 6 17.77 6.09 -23.44
C GLU A 6 16.41 5.41 -23.62
N SER A 7 16.34 4.34 -24.42
CA SER A 7 15.10 3.59 -24.69
C SER A 7 14.55 2.82 -23.50
N LEU A 8 15.36 2.61 -22.46
CA LEU A 8 14.94 1.93 -21.23
C LEU A 8 14.18 2.85 -20.25
N ILE A 9 14.17 4.16 -20.50
CA ILE A 9 13.49 5.13 -19.63
C ILE A 9 12.09 5.42 -20.17
N ASN A 10 11.08 4.98 -19.43
CA ASN A 10 9.67 5.19 -19.76
C ASN A 10 9.24 6.65 -19.57
N ASP A 11 8.17 7.04 -20.26
CA ASP A 11 7.55 8.36 -20.11
C ASP A 11 6.68 8.44 -18.86
N VAL A 12 6.55 9.66 -18.33
CA VAL A 12 5.49 9.96 -17.36
C VAL A 12 4.18 10.11 -18.13
N PRO A 13 3.16 9.26 -17.83
CA PRO A 13 1.87 9.37 -18.48
C PRO A 13 1.10 10.60 -17.99
N GLY A 14 0.19 11.10 -18.83
CA GLY A 14 -0.71 12.20 -18.51
C GLY A 14 -0.43 13.48 -19.31
N ASN A 15 -1.42 14.39 -19.28
CA ASN A 15 -1.35 15.68 -19.92
C ASN A 15 -1.57 16.78 -18.88
N ALA A 16 -0.49 17.44 -18.47
CA ALA A 16 -0.51 18.45 -17.41
C ALA A 16 -1.38 19.67 -17.80
N ASP A 17 -1.41 20.04 -19.09
CA ASP A 17 -2.17 21.21 -19.54
C ASP A 17 -3.68 20.92 -19.54
N SER A 18 -4.09 19.72 -19.94
CA SER A 18 -5.49 19.30 -19.85
C SER A 18 -5.96 19.24 -18.38
N LEU A 19 -5.13 18.78 -17.47
CA LEU A 19 -5.44 18.76 -16.04
C LEU A 19 -5.56 20.19 -15.47
N THR A 20 -4.68 21.09 -15.90
CA THR A 20 -4.74 22.50 -15.50
C THR A 20 -6.02 23.15 -16.01
N SER A 21 -6.39 22.92 -17.28
CA SER A 21 -7.64 23.46 -17.85
C SER A 21 -8.87 22.94 -17.09
N LEU A 22 -8.87 21.66 -16.72
CA LEU A 22 -9.97 21.10 -15.94
C LEU A 22 -10.02 21.70 -14.52
N ALA A 23 -8.88 21.96 -13.90
CA ALA A 23 -8.81 22.65 -12.62
C ALA A 23 -9.41 24.07 -12.68
N ASP A 24 -9.09 24.82 -13.73
CA ASP A 24 -9.61 26.16 -13.96
C ASP A 24 -11.14 26.16 -14.18
N GLU A 25 -11.67 25.12 -14.85
CA GLU A 25 -13.12 24.94 -14.99
C GLU A 25 -13.80 24.74 -13.64
N TRP A 26 -13.24 23.87 -12.77
CA TRP A 26 -13.77 23.65 -11.44
C TRP A 26 -13.72 24.93 -10.58
N ASP A 27 -12.63 25.70 -10.63
CA ASP A 27 -12.54 27.00 -9.95
C ASP A 27 -13.63 27.97 -10.43
N THR A 28 -13.86 28.02 -11.74
CA THR A 28 -14.93 28.83 -12.34
C THR A 28 -16.31 28.44 -11.83
N TYR A 29 -16.59 27.12 -11.70
CA TYR A 29 -17.85 26.64 -11.13
C TYR A 29 -17.98 26.98 -9.64
N GLY A 30 -16.90 26.87 -8.87
CA GLY A 30 -16.86 27.28 -7.47
C GLY A 30 -17.26 28.75 -7.28
N ASN A 31 -16.63 29.64 -8.03
CA ASN A 31 -16.94 31.07 -7.99
C ASN A 31 -18.39 31.39 -8.39
N ARG A 32 -19.00 30.60 -9.31
CA ARG A 32 -20.43 30.74 -9.64
C ARG A 32 -21.32 30.28 -8.49
N CYS A 33 -20.96 29.25 -7.77
CA CYS A 33 -21.70 28.76 -6.61
C CYS A 33 -21.72 29.84 -5.50
N ASP A 34 -20.59 30.51 -5.25
CA ASP A 34 -20.50 31.59 -4.29
C ASP A 34 -21.43 32.76 -4.68
N GLY A 35 -21.44 33.15 -5.96
CA GLY A 35 -22.39 34.14 -6.47
C GLY A 35 -23.85 33.75 -6.26
N LEU A 36 -24.20 32.47 -6.51
CA LEU A 36 -25.57 31.96 -6.26
C LEU A 36 -25.93 31.92 -4.77
N ALA A 37 -24.97 31.69 -3.91
CA ALA A 37 -25.16 31.76 -2.45
C ALA A 37 -25.51 33.19 -2.00
N ASP A 38 -24.83 34.18 -2.55
CA ASP A 38 -25.09 35.61 -2.28
C ASP A 38 -26.44 36.06 -2.85
N ASP A 39 -26.80 35.61 -4.04
CA ASP A 39 -28.09 35.87 -4.68
C ASP A 39 -29.25 35.26 -3.89
N ALA A 40 -29.09 34.06 -3.34
CA ALA A 40 -30.09 33.45 -2.46
C ALA A 40 -30.36 34.30 -1.23
N MET A 41 -29.34 34.87 -0.62
CA MET A 41 -29.50 35.76 0.54
C MET A 41 -30.11 37.10 0.16
N SER A 42 -29.71 37.65 -0.97
CA SER A 42 -30.28 38.92 -1.50
C SER A 42 -31.77 38.79 -1.77
N SER A 43 -32.22 37.62 -2.25
CA SER A 43 -33.62 37.30 -2.47
C SER A 43 -34.49 37.37 -1.21
N ALA A 44 -33.90 37.17 -0.04
CA ALA A 44 -34.59 37.30 1.25
C ALA A 44 -35.11 38.71 1.53
N HIS A 45 -34.53 39.72 0.90
CA HIS A 45 -34.85 41.13 1.07
C HIS A 45 -35.82 41.70 0.03
N LEU A 46 -36.23 40.89 -0.98
CA LEU A 46 -37.07 41.37 -2.08
C LEU A 46 -38.55 41.62 -1.69
N ALA A 47 -38.98 41.09 -0.55
CA ALA A 47 -40.36 41.26 -0.05
C ALA A 47 -40.36 41.62 1.43
N PRO A 48 -39.97 42.88 1.82
CA PRO A 48 -39.80 43.27 3.22
C PRO A 48 -41.14 43.34 3.96
N GLU A 49 -42.25 43.52 3.27
CA GLU A 49 -43.58 43.58 3.90
C GLU A 49 -44.19 42.19 4.18
N TRP A 50 -43.58 41.15 3.69
CA TRP A 50 -44.05 39.78 3.89
C TRP A 50 -43.72 39.32 5.34
N VAL A 51 -44.77 39.00 6.11
CA VAL A 51 -44.64 38.61 7.52
C VAL A 51 -45.36 37.29 7.84
N GLY A 52 -45.03 36.69 8.98
CA GLY A 52 -45.66 35.48 9.44
C GLY A 52 -44.91 34.21 9.05
N ARG A 53 -45.50 33.05 9.44
CA ARG A 53 -44.84 31.72 9.36
C ARG A 53 -44.34 31.38 7.95
N ALA A 54 -45.10 31.69 6.91
CA ALA A 54 -44.66 31.45 5.51
C ALA A 54 -43.39 32.23 5.15
N ARG A 55 -43.19 33.44 5.74
CA ARG A 55 -41.95 34.20 5.56
C ARG A 55 -40.77 33.56 6.29
N GLU A 56 -41.01 33.01 7.49
CA GLU A 56 -40.00 32.28 8.25
C GLU A 56 -39.57 30.99 7.54
N ASP A 57 -40.55 30.20 7.04
CA ASP A 57 -40.32 28.99 6.27
C ASP A 57 -39.54 29.27 4.98
N PHE A 58 -39.86 30.37 4.30
CA PHE A 58 -39.14 30.82 3.11
C PHE A 58 -37.69 31.22 3.44
N GLY A 59 -37.47 32.00 4.52
CA GLY A 59 -36.12 32.36 4.99
C GLY A 59 -35.28 31.11 5.30
N THR A 60 -35.86 30.15 6.02
CA THR A 60 -35.19 28.87 6.31
C THR A 60 -34.86 28.08 5.03
N SER A 61 -35.72 28.17 4.00
CA SER A 61 -35.47 27.52 2.71
C SER A 61 -34.32 28.18 1.96
N LEU A 62 -34.24 29.50 1.97
CA LEU A 62 -33.14 30.28 1.37
C LEU A 62 -31.80 30.02 2.06
N GLU A 63 -31.78 29.95 3.40
CA GLU A 63 -30.57 29.59 4.15
C GLU A 63 -30.08 28.18 3.81
N ARG A 64 -31.01 27.21 3.68
CA ARG A 64 -30.65 25.86 3.22
C ARG A 64 -30.07 25.87 1.80
N GLN A 65 -30.67 26.66 0.91
CA GLN A 65 -30.19 26.80 -0.46
C GLN A 65 -28.80 27.45 -0.51
N ARG A 66 -28.61 28.54 0.23
CA ARG A 66 -27.31 29.20 0.39
C ARG A 66 -26.22 28.21 0.87
N ASN A 67 -26.51 27.45 1.92
CA ASN A 67 -25.56 26.48 2.48
C ASN A 67 -25.23 25.37 1.46
N ARG A 68 -26.18 24.95 0.63
CA ARG A 68 -25.91 24.01 -0.48
C ARG A 68 -24.93 24.60 -1.50
N TYR A 69 -25.11 25.87 -1.90
CA TYR A 69 -24.19 26.50 -2.81
C TYR A 69 -22.80 26.71 -2.21
N ILE A 70 -22.70 27.12 -0.95
CA ILE A 70 -21.41 27.22 -0.25
C ILE A 70 -20.67 25.88 -0.20
N ASN A 71 -21.39 24.80 0.13
CA ASN A 71 -20.79 23.47 0.17
C ASN A 71 -20.31 23.04 -1.23
N LEU A 72 -21.15 23.24 -2.25
CA LEU A 72 -20.79 22.92 -3.63
C LEU A 72 -19.62 23.77 -4.13
N GLY A 73 -19.54 25.03 -3.76
CA GLY A 73 -18.39 25.91 -4.04
C GLY A 73 -17.12 25.40 -3.40
N GLY A 74 -17.18 24.98 -2.12
CA GLY A 74 -16.08 24.34 -1.40
C GLY A 74 -15.60 23.05 -2.05
N ASP A 75 -16.55 22.21 -2.52
CA ASP A 75 -16.26 20.98 -3.25
C ASP A 75 -15.54 21.29 -4.58
N CYS A 76 -16.01 22.29 -5.33
CA CYS A 76 -15.35 22.73 -6.56
C CYS A 76 -13.92 23.25 -6.32
N THR A 77 -13.71 24.02 -5.26
CA THR A 77 -12.36 24.50 -4.87
C THR A 77 -11.44 23.34 -4.52
N THR A 78 -11.96 22.34 -3.82
CA THR A 78 -11.21 21.12 -3.51
C THR A 78 -10.82 20.36 -4.78
N ALA A 79 -11.75 20.22 -5.73
CA ALA A 79 -11.48 19.58 -7.03
C ALA A 79 -10.40 20.32 -7.83
N SER A 80 -10.53 21.64 -7.94
CA SER A 80 -9.54 22.48 -8.61
C SER A 80 -8.15 22.34 -8.01
N SER A 81 -8.07 22.38 -6.68
CA SER A 81 -6.82 22.21 -5.94
C SER A 81 -6.17 20.84 -6.21
N ALA A 82 -6.95 19.77 -6.11
CA ALA A 82 -6.46 18.39 -6.32
C ALA A 82 -5.92 18.20 -7.74
N LEU A 83 -6.65 18.68 -8.75
CA LEU A 83 -6.24 18.62 -10.16
C LEU A 83 -4.99 19.46 -10.43
N SER A 84 -4.87 20.65 -9.83
CA SER A 84 -3.70 21.52 -9.97
C SER A 84 -2.44 20.88 -9.38
N VAL A 85 -2.55 20.26 -8.22
CA VAL A 85 -1.44 19.52 -7.59
C VAL A 85 -1.00 18.36 -8.47
N TYR A 86 -1.95 17.59 -9.00
CA TYR A 86 -1.64 16.48 -9.90
C TYR A 86 -1.02 16.96 -11.22
N ALA A 87 -1.53 18.03 -11.82
CA ALA A 87 -0.94 18.64 -13.02
C ALA A 87 0.51 19.07 -12.79
N GLY A 88 0.79 19.67 -11.62
CA GLY A 88 2.13 20.03 -11.20
C GLY A 88 3.07 18.83 -11.09
N ALA A 89 2.59 17.73 -10.51
CA ALA A 89 3.36 16.49 -10.38
C ALA A 89 3.68 15.87 -11.76
N VAL A 90 2.72 15.84 -12.69
CA VAL A 90 2.92 15.36 -14.07
C VAL A 90 3.99 16.20 -14.78
N ARG A 91 3.88 17.52 -14.73
CA ARG A 91 4.83 18.44 -15.39
C ARG A 91 6.25 18.30 -14.84
N ALA A 92 6.37 18.25 -13.52
CA ALA A 92 7.66 18.06 -12.86
C ALA A 92 8.26 16.69 -13.19
N GLY A 93 7.42 15.65 -13.20
CA GLY A 93 7.82 14.29 -13.55
C GLY A 93 8.34 14.20 -14.99
N GLN A 94 7.61 14.76 -15.95
CA GLN A 94 8.03 14.78 -17.36
C GLN A 94 9.36 15.49 -17.56
N SER A 95 9.55 16.67 -16.96
CA SER A 95 10.83 17.39 -17.02
C SER A 95 11.98 16.61 -16.39
N TYR A 96 11.73 15.91 -15.30
CA TYR A 96 12.74 15.04 -14.67
C TYR A 96 13.14 13.86 -15.56
N ILE A 97 12.16 13.20 -16.18
CA ILE A 97 12.40 12.09 -17.11
C ILE A 97 13.18 12.55 -18.34
N GLU A 98 12.87 13.72 -18.91
CA GLU A 98 13.65 14.30 -20.01
C GLU A 98 15.12 14.48 -19.63
N ASN A 99 15.40 14.95 -18.41
CA ASN A 99 16.78 15.09 -17.92
C ASN A 99 17.48 13.72 -17.80
N LEU A 100 16.79 12.70 -17.28
CA LEU A 100 17.34 11.33 -17.18
C LEU A 100 17.62 10.73 -18.56
N ARG A 101 16.74 10.94 -19.52
CA ARG A 101 16.97 10.51 -20.92
C ARG A 101 18.18 11.20 -21.53
N TYR A 102 18.33 12.50 -21.29
CA TYR A 102 19.54 13.20 -21.72
C TYR A 102 20.80 12.60 -21.10
N GLN A 103 20.80 12.25 -19.82
CA GLN A 103 21.93 11.58 -19.19
C GLN A 103 22.17 10.18 -19.79
N ALA A 104 21.12 9.42 -20.04
CA ALA A 104 21.22 8.09 -20.68
C ALA A 104 21.75 8.18 -22.11
N SER A 105 21.34 9.18 -22.89
CA SER A 105 21.88 9.41 -24.24
C SER A 105 23.39 9.71 -24.23
N LYS A 106 23.90 10.32 -23.16
CA LYS A 106 25.35 10.51 -23.02
C LYS A 106 26.10 9.22 -22.78
N LEU A 107 25.51 8.28 -22.03
CA LEU A 107 26.06 6.92 -21.88
C LEU A 107 26.07 6.16 -23.23
N ASP A 108 25.01 6.31 -24.04
CA ASP A 108 24.96 5.72 -25.36
C ASP A 108 26.04 6.30 -26.30
N GLU A 109 26.28 7.63 -26.24
CA GLU A 109 27.38 8.27 -26.98
C GLU A 109 28.75 7.73 -26.57
N GLU A 110 28.99 7.43 -25.29
CA GLU A 110 30.23 6.82 -24.81
C GLU A 110 30.40 5.39 -25.36
N VAL A 111 29.32 4.61 -25.39
CA VAL A 111 29.33 3.27 -26.01
C VAL A 111 29.72 3.33 -27.48
N ASP A 112 29.14 4.27 -28.22
CA ASP A 112 29.35 4.40 -29.68
C ASP A 112 30.78 4.87 -30.03
N LYS A 113 31.43 5.64 -29.14
CA LYS A 113 32.80 6.10 -29.30
C LYS A 113 33.84 5.06 -28.86
N ALA A 114 33.45 4.01 -28.18
CA ALA A 114 34.38 3.02 -27.64
C ALA A 114 34.92 2.07 -28.70
N PRO A 115 36.21 1.67 -28.59
CA PRO A 115 36.82 0.70 -29.52
C PRO A 115 36.11 -0.68 -29.53
N ILE A 116 35.49 -1.06 -28.39
CA ILE A 116 34.72 -2.30 -28.22
C ILE A 116 33.40 -1.90 -27.58
N PRO A 117 32.34 -1.59 -28.37
CA PRO A 117 31.06 -1.11 -27.85
C PRO A 117 30.37 -2.08 -26.89
N SER A 118 30.48 -3.39 -27.11
CA SER A 118 29.88 -4.40 -26.23
C SER A 118 30.49 -4.40 -24.82
N LEU A 119 31.81 -4.19 -24.70
CA LEU A 119 32.49 -4.09 -23.42
C LEU A 119 32.17 -2.77 -22.72
N ALA A 120 32.16 -1.66 -23.46
CA ALA A 120 31.78 -0.35 -22.93
C ALA A 120 30.34 -0.38 -22.41
N ARG A 121 29.40 -0.99 -23.16
CA ARG A 121 28.01 -1.16 -22.71
C ARG A 121 27.94 -1.91 -21.39
N ALA A 122 28.65 -3.04 -21.28
CA ALA A 122 28.66 -3.84 -20.05
C ALA A 122 29.20 -3.05 -18.84
N THR A 123 30.19 -2.20 -19.03
CA THR A 123 30.75 -1.37 -17.94
C THR A 123 29.85 -0.21 -17.52
N LEU A 124 28.95 0.26 -18.39
CA LEU A 124 28.03 1.36 -18.13
C LEU A 124 26.65 0.91 -17.59
N ILE A 125 26.37 -0.39 -17.60
CA ILE A 125 25.13 -0.95 -17.05
C ILE A 125 24.80 -0.41 -15.63
N PRO A 126 25.74 -0.36 -14.67
CA PRO A 126 25.39 0.14 -13.33
C PRO A 126 24.93 1.61 -13.32
N ALA A 127 25.54 2.44 -14.16
CA ALA A 127 25.15 3.85 -14.29
C ALA A 127 23.77 4.00 -14.97
N ALA A 128 23.55 3.26 -16.05
CA ALA A 128 22.27 3.22 -16.74
C ALA A 128 21.15 2.71 -15.84
N SER A 129 21.40 1.64 -15.08
CA SER A 129 20.43 1.10 -14.11
C SER A 129 20.03 2.12 -13.04
N ALA A 130 20.97 2.95 -12.58
CA ALA A 130 20.66 4.02 -11.63
C ALA A 130 19.72 5.08 -12.23
N LEU A 131 19.88 5.43 -13.51
CA LEU A 131 19.03 6.39 -14.21
C LEU A 131 17.60 5.81 -14.40
N VAL A 132 17.49 4.55 -14.82
CA VAL A 132 16.20 3.90 -15.01
C VAL A 132 15.48 3.72 -13.67
N PHE A 133 16.20 3.36 -12.61
CA PHE A 133 15.60 3.28 -11.28
C PHE A 133 15.10 4.66 -10.78
N ALA A 134 15.87 5.72 -11.03
CA ALA A 134 15.42 7.09 -10.73
C ALA A 134 14.16 7.48 -11.53
N ALA A 135 14.10 7.08 -12.81
CA ALA A 135 12.91 7.29 -13.64
C ALA A 135 11.70 6.55 -13.09
N TYR A 136 11.87 5.28 -12.71
CA TYR A 136 10.83 4.47 -12.10
C TYR A 136 10.27 5.12 -10.82
N ILE A 137 11.14 5.55 -9.91
CA ILE A 137 10.72 6.26 -8.68
C ILE A 137 9.89 7.50 -9.02
N GLN A 138 10.30 8.25 -10.05
CA GLN A 138 9.60 9.46 -10.45
C GLN A 138 8.22 9.15 -11.03
N ILE A 139 8.10 8.15 -11.88
CA ILE A 139 6.81 7.69 -12.45
C ILE A 139 5.87 7.27 -11.33
N GLU A 140 6.35 6.49 -10.37
CA GLU A 140 5.56 6.08 -9.20
C GLU A 140 5.16 7.27 -8.30
N SER A 141 5.99 8.30 -8.22
CA SER A 141 5.62 9.54 -7.54
C SER A 141 4.44 10.25 -8.21
N VAL A 142 4.41 10.25 -9.54
CA VAL A 142 3.30 10.84 -10.31
C VAL A 142 2.03 9.99 -10.21
N LYS A 143 2.14 8.66 -10.23
CA LYS A 143 1.00 7.75 -9.98
C LYS A 143 0.38 8.03 -8.60
N ARG A 144 1.19 8.21 -7.57
CA ARG A 144 0.70 8.57 -6.22
C ARG A 144 -0.04 9.91 -6.19
N ALA A 145 0.43 10.88 -6.95
CA ALA A 145 -0.27 12.16 -7.08
C ALA A 145 -1.62 11.98 -7.79
N ALA A 146 -1.70 11.09 -8.79
CA ALA A 146 -2.95 10.72 -9.45
C ALA A 146 -3.94 10.07 -8.47
N ASP A 147 -3.47 9.09 -7.67
CA ASP A 147 -4.28 8.41 -6.66
C ASP A 147 -4.82 9.38 -5.60
N SER A 148 -3.98 10.32 -5.14
CA SER A 148 -4.41 11.35 -4.21
C SER A 148 -5.47 12.26 -4.81
N CYS A 149 -5.28 12.69 -6.05
CA CYS A 149 -6.26 13.47 -6.78
C CYS A 149 -7.59 12.72 -6.94
N ALA A 150 -7.54 11.45 -7.33
CA ALA A 150 -8.73 10.61 -7.47
C ALA A 150 -9.48 10.45 -6.14
N GLN A 151 -8.77 10.31 -5.02
CA GLN A 151 -9.35 10.24 -3.69
C GLN A 151 -10.04 11.56 -3.32
N ASP A 152 -9.42 12.71 -3.59
CA ASP A 152 -10.00 14.01 -3.32
C ASP A 152 -11.26 14.27 -4.16
N LEU A 153 -11.24 13.86 -5.43
CA LEU A 153 -12.42 13.94 -6.32
C LEU A 153 -13.55 13.00 -5.87
N ALA A 154 -13.21 11.80 -5.41
CA ALA A 154 -14.20 10.85 -4.89
C ALA A 154 -14.95 11.39 -3.66
N ARG A 155 -14.29 12.18 -2.82
CA ARG A 155 -14.94 12.87 -1.68
C ARG A 155 -16.01 13.83 -2.12
N ILE A 156 -15.76 14.57 -3.21
CA ILE A 156 -16.66 15.62 -3.69
C ILE A 156 -17.96 15.03 -4.23
N VAL A 157 -17.90 13.90 -4.92
CA VAL A 157 -19.10 13.23 -5.46
C VAL A 157 -19.90 12.46 -4.40
N HIS A 158 -19.55 12.63 -3.12
CA HIS A 158 -20.22 11.97 -2.00
C HIS A 158 -20.47 10.48 -2.26
N ILE A 159 -19.48 9.80 -2.83
CA ILE A 159 -19.44 8.34 -2.79
C ILE A 159 -19.34 8.01 -1.32
N GLU A 160 -20.48 7.64 -0.72
CA GLU A 160 -20.50 7.28 0.69
C GLU A 160 -19.45 6.19 0.90
N PRO A 161 -18.53 6.39 1.87
CA PRO A 161 -17.58 5.35 2.20
C PRO A 161 -18.39 4.13 2.59
N VAL A 162 -17.96 2.96 2.13
CA VAL A 162 -18.58 1.69 2.53
C VAL A 162 -18.72 1.72 4.05
N GLN A 163 -19.96 1.69 4.54
CA GLN A 163 -20.21 1.71 5.97
C GLN A 163 -19.55 0.48 6.58
N VAL A 164 -18.54 0.71 7.38
CA VAL A 164 -17.90 -0.35 8.13
C VAL A 164 -18.91 -0.83 9.16
N ASN A 165 -19.27 -2.08 9.05
CA ASN A 165 -20.12 -2.70 10.04
C ASN A 165 -19.30 -2.90 11.32
N ASP A 166 -19.63 -2.15 12.38
CA ASP A 166 -18.96 -2.22 13.68
C ASP A 166 -19.12 -3.60 14.38
N ASN A 167 -19.81 -4.54 13.77
CA ASN A 167 -20.12 -5.85 14.33
C ASN A 167 -19.01 -6.89 14.16
N ASN A 168 -17.74 -6.53 14.00
CA ASN A 168 -16.63 -7.50 13.97
C ASN A 168 -16.96 -8.78 13.17
N ASN A 169 -17.52 -8.63 11.99
CA ASN A 169 -17.84 -9.79 11.18
C ASN A 169 -16.54 -10.50 10.80
N PRO A 170 -16.36 -11.74 11.25
CA PRO A 170 -15.17 -12.47 10.90
C PRO A 170 -15.09 -12.63 9.39
N THR A 171 -13.88 -12.51 8.89
CA THR A 171 -13.53 -12.98 7.57
C THR A 171 -13.59 -14.49 7.51
N GLU A 172 -13.45 -15.07 6.34
CA GLU A 172 -13.43 -16.50 6.16
C GLU A 172 -12.47 -17.19 7.15
N GLY A 173 -12.98 -18.15 7.87
CA GLY A 173 -12.25 -18.88 8.91
C GLY A 173 -12.04 -18.12 10.22
N GLY A 174 -12.50 -16.87 10.32
CA GLY A 174 -12.24 -16.04 11.49
C GLY A 174 -13.42 -15.91 12.45
N GLN A 175 -13.46 -16.71 13.50
CA GLN A 175 -14.26 -16.38 14.68
C GLN A 175 -13.44 -15.44 15.57
N MET A 176 -14.11 -14.41 16.13
CA MET A 176 -13.48 -13.50 17.09
C MET A 176 -13.63 -14.06 18.51
N GLY A 177 -12.55 -13.97 19.28
CA GLY A 177 -12.51 -14.28 20.70
C GLY A 177 -11.99 -13.09 21.48
N GLN A 178 -12.53 -12.85 22.67
CA GLN A 178 -12.02 -11.79 23.55
C GLN A 178 -10.58 -12.07 23.96
N LEU A 179 -9.84 -11.01 24.23
CA LEU A 179 -8.48 -11.10 24.78
C LEU A 179 -8.57 -11.54 26.24
N SER A 180 -7.75 -12.52 26.63
CA SER A 180 -7.54 -12.88 28.02
C SER A 180 -6.45 -12.01 28.66
N ASP A 181 -6.38 -11.99 29.99
CA ASP A 181 -5.36 -11.25 30.74
C ASP A 181 -3.94 -11.69 30.36
N ASP A 182 -3.71 -12.98 30.13
CA ASP A 182 -2.40 -13.51 29.69
C ASP A 182 -2.03 -13.01 28.28
N GLU A 183 -2.99 -12.94 27.37
CA GLU A 183 -2.79 -12.42 26.02
C GLU A 183 -2.54 -10.91 26.04
N ILE A 184 -3.24 -10.16 26.87
CA ILE A 184 -3.00 -8.73 27.09
C ILE A 184 -1.57 -8.52 27.62
N ALA A 185 -1.12 -9.30 28.61
CA ALA A 185 0.23 -9.24 29.12
C ALA A 185 1.29 -9.54 28.04
N GLN A 186 1.04 -10.56 27.20
CA GLN A 186 1.93 -10.89 26.08
C GLN A 186 2.02 -9.77 25.05
N ILE A 187 0.89 -9.15 24.68
CA ILE A 187 0.87 -8.02 23.75
C ILE A 187 1.63 -6.83 24.30
N GLN A 188 1.55 -6.57 25.62
CA GLN A 188 2.32 -5.50 26.26
C GLN A 188 3.84 -5.77 26.19
N GLU A 189 4.28 -7.02 26.39
CA GLU A 189 5.69 -7.39 26.22
C GLU A 189 6.14 -7.23 24.75
N ASP A 190 5.31 -7.63 23.79
CA ASP A 190 5.58 -7.42 22.36
C ASP A 190 5.71 -5.93 22.03
N LEU A 191 4.81 -5.08 22.55
CA LEU A 191 4.86 -3.63 22.36
C LEU A 191 6.12 -3.02 22.97
N LYS A 192 6.56 -3.51 24.11
CA LYS A 192 7.82 -3.11 24.73
C LYS A 192 9.02 -3.53 23.88
N ALA A 193 9.01 -4.76 23.35
CA ALA A 193 10.05 -5.24 22.45
C ALA A 193 10.11 -4.41 21.15
N LEU A 194 8.96 -4.10 20.54
CA LEU A 194 8.87 -3.22 19.36
C LEU A 194 9.43 -1.82 19.65
N LYS A 195 9.08 -1.20 20.78
CA LYS A 195 9.60 0.12 21.18
C LYS A 195 11.11 0.12 21.39
N ASN A 196 11.66 -1.00 21.84
CA ASN A 196 13.10 -1.17 22.07
C ASN A 196 13.88 -1.66 20.84
N GLY A 197 13.21 -1.95 19.73
CA GLY A 197 13.85 -2.51 18.52
C GLY A 197 14.35 -3.94 18.67
N THR A 198 13.81 -4.72 19.62
CA THR A 198 14.23 -6.10 19.96
C THR A 198 13.15 -7.14 19.66
N PHE A 199 12.09 -6.75 18.98
CA PHE A 199 11.00 -7.64 18.63
C PHE A 199 11.46 -8.71 17.62
N ASN A 200 11.13 -9.96 17.89
CA ASN A 200 11.44 -11.08 16.99
C ASN A 200 10.39 -11.17 15.86
N TRP A 201 10.63 -10.51 14.76
CA TRP A 201 9.72 -10.49 13.62
C TRP A 201 9.57 -11.86 12.91
N GLU A 202 10.56 -12.75 12.98
CA GLU A 202 10.55 -14.09 12.38
C GLU A 202 9.58 -15.06 13.08
N GLY A 203 9.12 -14.72 14.28
CA GLY A 203 8.18 -15.55 15.04
C GLY A 203 6.74 -15.49 14.54
N MET A 204 6.45 -14.71 13.49
CA MET A 204 5.12 -14.62 12.93
C MET A 204 4.65 -15.94 12.34
N LYS A 205 3.38 -16.28 12.58
CA LYS A 205 2.69 -17.40 11.96
C LYS A 205 1.30 -16.95 11.54
N GLN A 206 1.05 -16.95 10.25
CA GLN A 206 -0.27 -16.76 9.68
C GLN A 206 -1.22 -17.87 10.14
N GLY A 207 -2.46 -17.49 10.44
CA GLY A 207 -3.53 -18.44 10.75
C GLY A 207 -4.24 -18.94 9.49
N HIS A 208 -5.56 -19.11 9.61
CA HIS A 208 -6.41 -19.61 8.53
C HIS A 208 -7.05 -18.49 7.68
N ILE A 209 -6.63 -17.25 7.86
CA ILE A 209 -7.10 -16.09 7.10
C ILE A 209 -6.14 -15.85 5.94
N GLY A 210 -6.67 -15.56 4.76
CA GLY A 210 -5.88 -15.36 3.53
C GLY A 210 -5.23 -13.97 3.43
N ASP A 211 -4.63 -13.45 4.51
CA ASP A 211 -4.06 -12.11 4.62
C ASP A 211 -2.52 -12.08 4.60
N CYS A 212 -1.93 -13.06 3.94
CA CYS A 212 -0.47 -13.18 3.77
C CYS A 212 0.18 -11.85 3.35
N TYR A 213 -0.45 -11.10 2.46
CA TYR A 213 0.02 -9.81 1.96
C TYR A 213 0.17 -8.78 3.10
N PHE A 214 -0.76 -8.76 4.06
CA PHE A 214 -0.75 -7.85 5.20
C PHE A 214 0.29 -8.27 6.24
N LEU A 215 0.31 -9.55 6.57
CA LEU A 215 1.26 -10.13 7.52
C LEU A 215 2.71 -10.03 7.04
N ALA A 216 2.98 -10.40 5.77
CA ALA A 216 4.32 -10.26 5.20
C ALA A 216 4.80 -8.80 5.21
N SER A 217 3.89 -7.83 5.00
CA SER A 217 4.23 -6.40 5.07
C SER A 217 4.54 -5.93 6.49
N MET A 218 3.83 -6.44 7.50
CA MET A 218 4.14 -6.19 8.91
C MET A 218 5.52 -6.75 9.28
N ALA A 219 5.82 -7.99 8.89
CA ALA A 219 7.12 -8.59 9.11
C ALA A 219 8.25 -7.83 8.41
N ALA A 220 8.01 -7.37 7.17
CA ALA A 220 8.97 -6.57 6.43
C ALA A 220 9.30 -5.24 7.14
N LEU A 221 8.30 -4.56 7.70
CA LEU A 221 8.51 -3.37 8.54
C LEU A 221 9.29 -3.72 9.81
N ALA A 222 8.93 -4.82 10.47
CA ALA A 222 9.52 -5.22 11.75
C ALA A 222 10.98 -5.68 11.65
N GLN A 223 11.55 -5.85 10.47
CA GLN A 223 12.97 -6.18 10.27
C GLN A 223 13.93 -5.09 10.79
N THR A 224 13.45 -3.85 10.93
CA THR A 224 14.29 -2.72 11.36
C THR A 224 13.77 -2.08 12.64
N PRO A 225 14.64 -1.52 13.50
CA PRO A 225 14.19 -0.81 14.70
C PRO A 225 13.24 0.36 14.38
N ALA A 226 13.44 1.05 13.26
CA ALA A 226 12.56 2.14 12.83
C ALA A 226 11.17 1.62 12.45
N GLY A 227 11.08 0.51 11.73
CA GLY A 227 9.80 -0.13 11.40
C GLY A 227 9.12 -0.73 12.63
N GLN A 228 9.88 -1.31 13.56
CA GLN A 228 9.36 -1.77 14.85
C GLN A 228 8.76 -0.60 15.64
N ALA A 229 9.45 0.52 15.75
CA ALA A 229 8.92 1.73 16.39
C ALA A 229 7.65 2.24 15.69
N ARG A 230 7.60 2.14 14.36
CA ARG A 230 6.42 2.48 13.57
C ARG A 230 5.23 1.61 13.96
N LEU A 231 5.37 0.28 13.96
CA LEU A 231 4.30 -0.64 14.36
C LEU A 231 3.87 -0.39 15.81
N ALA A 232 4.82 -0.16 16.73
CA ALA A 232 4.50 0.19 18.11
C ALA A 232 3.69 1.48 18.23
N SER A 233 3.93 2.46 17.36
CA SER A 233 3.20 3.76 17.37
C SER A 233 1.76 3.66 16.93
N MET A 234 1.39 2.56 16.26
CA MET A 234 0.03 2.30 15.80
C MET A 234 -0.87 1.74 16.90
N ILE A 235 -0.31 1.24 18.00
CA ILE A 235 -1.03 0.49 19.02
C ILE A 235 -0.88 1.20 20.36
N GLN A 236 -2.00 1.59 20.98
CA GLN A 236 -2.02 2.18 22.31
C GLN A 236 -2.91 1.34 23.23
N PRO A 237 -2.47 1.01 24.47
CA PRO A 237 -3.34 0.37 25.44
C PRO A 237 -4.55 1.23 25.75
N HIS A 238 -5.73 0.63 25.77
CA HIS A 238 -6.94 1.23 26.33
C HIS A 238 -7.13 0.73 27.76
N TYR A 239 -7.65 1.57 28.63
CA TYR A 239 -7.82 1.27 30.06
C TYR A 239 -9.28 1.39 30.46
N ASP A 240 -9.77 0.43 31.24
CA ASP A 240 -11.06 0.47 31.88
C ASP A 240 -11.13 1.50 33.03
N GLU A 241 -12.29 1.61 33.67
CA GLU A 241 -12.50 2.51 34.83
C GLU A 241 -11.65 2.13 36.07
N HIS A 242 -11.11 0.90 36.11
CA HIS A 242 -10.23 0.40 37.16
C HIS A 242 -8.74 0.48 36.79
N HIS A 243 -8.40 1.15 35.68
CA HIS A 243 -7.06 1.27 35.15
C HIS A 243 -6.42 -0.07 34.71
N ASN A 244 -7.22 -1.10 34.41
CA ASN A 244 -6.72 -2.30 33.77
C ASN A 244 -6.76 -2.12 32.25
N VAL A 245 -5.83 -2.74 31.53
CA VAL A 245 -5.89 -2.78 30.05
C VAL A 245 -7.02 -3.71 29.64
N ASP A 246 -8.03 -3.20 28.95
CA ASP A 246 -9.18 -3.97 28.47
C ASP A 246 -9.18 -4.12 26.94
N GLY A 247 -8.18 -3.57 26.26
CA GLY A 247 -7.99 -3.64 24.82
C GLY A 247 -6.96 -2.65 24.32
N TYR A 248 -6.98 -2.40 23.03
CA TYR A 248 -6.01 -1.54 22.35
C TYR A 248 -6.70 -0.61 21.37
N LEU A 249 -6.28 0.66 21.35
CA LEU A 249 -6.60 1.59 20.29
C LEU A 249 -5.56 1.44 19.19
N VAL A 250 -5.99 0.99 18.02
CA VAL A 250 -5.12 0.77 16.86
C VAL A 250 -5.41 1.84 15.81
N ARG A 251 -4.37 2.58 15.44
CA ARG A 251 -4.46 3.62 14.42
C ARG A 251 -3.81 3.16 13.13
N LEU A 252 -4.63 2.98 12.10
CA LEU A 252 -4.19 2.69 10.73
C LEU A 252 -4.04 4.03 9.98
N PRO A 253 -2.81 4.45 9.59
CA PRO A 253 -2.57 5.80 9.02
C PRO A 253 -3.28 6.07 7.70
N ALA A 254 -3.48 5.04 6.88
CA ALA A 254 -4.27 5.13 5.67
C ALA A 254 -5.21 3.93 5.63
N ASP A 255 -6.50 4.18 5.57
CA ASP A 255 -7.52 3.15 5.42
C ASP A 255 -8.17 3.34 4.05
N PRO A 256 -8.00 2.38 3.11
CA PRO A 256 -8.64 2.46 1.80
C PRO A 256 -10.17 2.48 1.86
N ALA A 257 -10.77 1.87 2.89
CA ALA A 257 -12.22 1.90 3.11
C ALA A 257 -12.69 3.27 3.67
N HIS A 258 -11.75 4.05 4.25
CA HIS A 258 -12.04 5.38 4.81
C HIS A 258 -10.94 6.36 4.40
N PRO A 259 -10.77 6.63 3.10
CA PRO A 259 -9.70 7.49 2.59
C PRO A 259 -9.73 8.91 3.17
N ASN A 260 -10.88 9.31 3.72
CA ASN A 260 -11.12 10.63 4.31
C ASN A 260 -10.84 10.70 5.82
N ALA A 261 -10.55 9.58 6.48
CA ALA A 261 -10.16 9.61 7.88
C ALA A 261 -8.72 10.14 7.99
N SER A 262 -8.56 11.44 8.08
CA SER A 262 -7.30 12.09 8.40
C SER A 262 -7.31 12.45 9.89
N PRO A 263 -6.37 11.96 10.65
CA PRO A 263 -5.11 11.29 10.37
C PRO A 263 -5.12 9.77 10.54
N GLY A 264 -6.00 9.06 9.91
CA GLY A 264 -6.20 7.62 10.03
C GLY A 264 -7.27 7.25 11.06
N ARG A 265 -8.07 6.22 10.77
CA ARG A 265 -9.11 5.75 11.69
C ARG A 265 -8.46 5.03 12.87
N GLU A 266 -8.94 5.35 14.06
CA GLU A 266 -8.63 4.61 15.27
C GLU A 266 -9.68 3.53 15.50
N VAL A 267 -9.24 2.30 15.75
CA VAL A 267 -10.09 1.14 15.98
C VAL A 267 -9.84 0.62 17.38
N PHE A 268 -10.91 0.45 18.17
CA PHE A 268 -10.80 -0.22 19.46
C PHE A 268 -10.83 -1.73 19.27
N VAL A 269 -9.74 -2.40 19.62
CA VAL A 269 -9.55 -3.84 19.50
C VAL A 269 -9.50 -4.46 20.88
N HIS A 270 -10.55 -5.21 21.23
CA HIS A 270 -10.63 -6.00 22.47
C HIS A 270 -10.78 -7.50 22.19
N SER A 271 -10.72 -7.87 20.92
CA SER A 271 -10.89 -9.24 20.44
C SER A 271 -9.86 -9.54 19.34
N LYS A 272 -9.49 -10.79 19.18
CA LYS A 272 -8.62 -11.30 18.12
C LYS A 272 -9.34 -12.39 17.34
N TYR A 273 -8.84 -12.69 16.15
CA TYR A 273 -9.27 -13.90 15.43
C TYR A 273 -8.74 -15.16 16.14
N ILE A 274 -9.62 -16.12 16.39
CA ILE A 274 -9.25 -17.40 17.04
C ILE A 274 -8.27 -18.18 16.16
N ASN A 275 -8.47 -18.14 14.85
CA ASN A 275 -7.62 -18.77 13.85
C ASN A 275 -6.74 -17.76 13.11
N GLY A 276 -6.47 -16.61 13.71
CA GLY A 276 -5.67 -15.53 13.12
C GLY A 276 -4.17 -15.70 13.33
N ALA A 277 -3.46 -14.63 13.00
CA ALA A 277 -2.01 -14.56 13.11
C ALA A 277 -1.55 -14.66 14.56
N THR A 278 -0.38 -15.27 14.76
CA THR A 278 0.26 -15.42 16.06
C THR A 278 1.72 -15.01 16.03
N GLN A 279 2.26 -14.71 17.20
CA GLN A 279 3.68 -14.46 17.43
C GLN A 279 4.28 -15.61 18.24
N GLY A 280 5.15 -16.41 17.63
CA GLY A 280 5.70 -17.60 18.28
C GLY A 280 4.64 -18.63 18.72
N GLY A 281 3.50 -18.67 18.05
CA GLY A 281 2.35 -19.51 18.38
C GLY A 281 1.45 -18.95 19.49
N ARG A 282 1.62 -17.69 19.88
CA ARG A 282 0.81 -16.99 20.89
C ARG A 282 0.19 -15.73 20.29
N VAL A 283 -0.92 -15.29 20.85
CA VAL A 283 -1.50 -13.99 20.52
C VAL A 283 -0.52 -12.87 20.85
N GLY A 284 -0.35 -11.94 19.93
CA GLY A 284 0.62 -10.85 20.03
C GLY A 284 0.23 -9.65 19.17
N VAL A 285 1.19 -8.77 18.92
CA VAL A 285 0.94 -7.53 18.15
C VAL A 285 0.44 -7.80 16.72
N TYR A 286 0.85 -8.88 16.08
CA TYR A 286 0.34 -9.24 14.76
C TYR A 286 -1.15 -9.57 14.80
N SER A 287 -1.61 -10.27 15.84
CA SER A 287 -3.03 -10.60 16.04
C SER A 287 -3.89 -9.33 16.24
N ILE A 288 -3.36 -8.32 16.94
CA ILE A 288 -4.07 -7.05 17.18
C ILE A 288 -4.16 -6.22 15.91
N LEU A 289 -3.09 -6.14 15.13
CA LEU A 289 -3.08 -5.40 13.85
C LEU A 289 -3.98 -6.09 12.81
N GLU A 290 -3.95 -7.43 12.73
CA GLU A 290 -4.84 -8.23 11.91
C GLU A 290 -6.32 -8.01 12.28
N ALA A 291 -6.64 -8.04 13.58
CA ALA A 291 -8.00 -7.80 14.08
C ALA A 291 -8.47 -6.36 13.76
N ALA A 292 -7.60 -5.37 13.92
CA ALA A 292 -7.92 -3.99 13.55
C ALA A 292 -8.20 -3.84 12.05
N TRP A 293 -7.39 -4.50 11.23
CA TRP A 293 -7.59 -4.53 9.79
C TRP A 293 -8.90 -5.21 9.41
N GLY A 294 -9.22 -6.33 10.04
CA GLY A 294 -10.49 -7.05 9.85
C GLY A 294 -11.71 -6.26 10.26
N GLN A 295 -11.64 -5.48 11.35
CA GLN A 295 -12.75 -4.61 11.77
C GLN A 295 -13.03 -3.50 10.74
N ASN A 296 -12.03 -3.03 10.04
CA ASN A 296 -12.19 -2.04 8.97
C ASN A 296 -12.68 -2.66 7.65
N HIS A 297 -12.54 -3.97 7.48
CA HIS A 297 -12.88 -4.68 6.26
C HIS A 297 -13.79 -5.86 6.57
N PRO A 298 -15.02 -5.63 7.05
CA PRO A 298 -15.96 -6.70 7.30
C PRO A 298 -16.35 -7.37 5.97
N GLY A 299 -16.46 -8.69 6.00
CA GLY A 299 -16.86 -9.48 4.84
C GLY A 299 -16.20 -10.85 4.80
N GLY A 300 -16.61 -11.69 3.86
CA GLY A 300 -15.99 -12.99 3.63
C GLY A 300 -14.74 -12.87 2.76
N SER A 301 -13.87 -13.86 2.81
CA SER A 301 -12.67 -13.93 1.96
C SER A 301 -12.99 -14.23 0.51
N ASN A 302 -14.21 -14.69 0.21
CA ASN A 302 -14.60 -15.06 -1.14
C ASN A 302 -15.51 -14.03 -1.78
N SER A 303 -15.00 -13.45 -2.82
CA SER A 303 -15.68 -12.59 -3.78
C SER A 303 -16.75 -13.30 -4.62
N SER A 304 -17.39 -14.34 -4.12
CA SER A 304 -18.55 -14.93 -4.80
C SER A 304 -19.82 -14.21 -4.36
N GLY A 305 -20.22 -13.22 -5.12
CA GLY A 305 -21.46 -12.47 -4.92
C GLY A 305 -21.24 -11.06 -4.36
N ASN A 306 -22.33 -10.39 -4.00
CA ASN A 306 -22.37 -9.00 -3.55
C ASN A 306 -21.82 -8.75 -2.12
N THR A 307 -21.01 -9.63 -1.58
CA THR A 307 -20.43 -9.44 -0.25
C THR A 307 -19.10 -8.70 -0.40
N PRO A 308 -18.88 -7.60 0.34
CA PRO A 308 -17.60 -6.91 0.31
C PRO A 308 -16.47 -7.90 0.64
N PRO A 309 -15.33 -7.83 -0.04
CA PRO A 309 -14.18 -8.64 0.32
C PRO A 309 -13.75 -8.28 1.75
N GLY A 310 -13.55 -9.31 2.60
CA GLY A 310 -12.91 -9.16 3.89
C GLY A 310 -11.39 -8.88 3.71
N ILE A 311 -10.61 -9.24 4.70
CA ILE A 311 -9.14 -9.11 4.61
C ILE A 311 -8.46 -10.28 3.86
N GLY A 312 -9.21 -11.28 3.45
CA GLY A 312 -8.71 -12.39 2.63
C GLY A 312 -8.42 -11.94 1.21
N GLY A 313 -7.15 -12.01 0.80
CA GLY A 313 -6.66 -11.53 -0.49
C GLY A 313 -6.45 -10.01 -0.53
N GLY A 314 -5.33 -9.57 -1.09
CA GLY A 314 -4.96 -8.16 -1.24
C GLY A 314 -3.53 -7.99 -1.74
N MET A 315 -3.12 -6.74 -1.93
CA MET A 315 -1.80 -6.40 -2.44
C MET A 315 -0.87 -5.88 -1.34
N PRO A 316 0.39 -6.34 -1.28
CA PRO A 316 1.37 -5.82 -0.31
C PRO A 316 1.57 -4.30 -0.38
N ALA A 317 1.47 -3.72 -1.57
CA ALA A 317 1.59 -2.28 -1.76
C ALA A 317 0.52 -1.49 -0.97
N ASP A 318 -0.72 -1.99 -0.94
CA ASP A 318 -1.81 -1.39 -0.16
C ASP A 318 -1.57 -1.54 1.34
N SER A 319 -1.04 -2.69 1.78
CA SER A 319 -0.69 -2.92 3.18
C SER A 319 0.36 -1.93 3.68
N PHE A 320 1.40 -1.66 2.89
CA PHE A 320 2.37 -0.63 3.25
C PHE A 320 1.73 0.75 3.36
N LYS A 321 0.81 1.10 2.44
CA LYS A 321 0.06 2.36 2.51
C LYS A 321 -0.77 2.44 3.79
N VAL A 322 -1.48 1.38 4.14
CA VAL A 322 -2.28 1.28 5.39
C VAL A 322 -1.42 1.51 6.63
N MET A 323 -0.25 0.86 6.71
CA MET A 323 0.59 0.92 7.91
C MET A 323 1.47 2.18 7.99
N THR A 324 1.90 2.72 6.85
CA THR A 324 2.85 3.83 6.82
C THR A 324 2.24 5.17 6.43
N GLY A 325 1.05 5.17 5.83
CA GLY A 325 0.46 6.34 5.19
C GLY A 325 1.13 6.70 3.85
N LYS A 326 2.11 5.89 3.40
CA LYS A 326 2.89 6.12 2.18
C LYS A 326 2.71 4.96 1.22
N SER A 327 2.51 5.25 -0.05
CA SER A 327 2.44 4.20 -1.08
C SER A 327 3.77 3.47 -1.24
N ALA A 328 3.71 2.18 -1.50
CA ALA A 328 4.85 1.38 -1.88
C ALA A 328 5.17 1.56 -3.37
N ILE A 329 6.39 1.22 -3.74
CA ILE A 329 6.81 1.05 -5.11
C ILE A 329 6.65 -0.44 -5.44
N THR A 330 5.96 -0.78 -6.52
CA THR A 330 5.89 -2.17 -7.01
C THR A 330 6.84 -2.32 -8.19
N VAL A 331 7.80 -3.21 -8.06
CA VAL A 331 8.65 -3.67 -9.16
C VAL A 331 7.94 -4.90 -9.74
N GLU A 332 7.54 -4.80 -10.99
CA GLU A 332 6.87 -5.89 -11.72
C GLU A 332 7.82 -6.43 -12.78
N SER A 333 7.67 -7.69 -13.14
CA SER A 333 8.33 -8.21 -14.34
C SER A 333 7.82 -7.43 -15.58
N ASP A 334 8.66 -7.20 -16.56
CA ASP A 334 8.44 -6.34 -17.74
C ASP A 334 7.34 -6.79 -18.73
N GLY A 335 6.36 -7.56 -18.23
CA GLY A 335 5.24 -8.09 -19.03
C GLY A 335 5.57 -9.38 -19.79
N SER A 336 6.78 -9.86 -19.71
CA SER A 336 7.11 -11.27 -19.93
C SER A 336 6.77 -12.01 -18.65
N PRO A 337 5.95 -13.06 -18.65
CA PRO A 337 5.52 -13.72 -17.42
C PRO A 337 6.66 -14.31 -16.58
N ASP A 338 7.92 -14.15 -17.00
CA ASP A 338 9.02 -14.95 -16.49
C ASP A 338 10.31 -14.18 -16.15
N SER A 339 10.38 -12.83 -16.15
CA SER A 339 11.69 -12.22 -15.86
C SER A 339 11.67 -10.80 -15.31
N TYR A 340 12.34 -10.63 -14.18
CA TYR A 340 12.88 -9.33 -13.77
C TYR A 340 14.08 -9.00 -14.66
N ASN A 341 14.05 -7.90 -15.37
CA ASN A 341 15.22 -7.44 -16.11
C ASN A 341 16.34 -7.00 -15.16
N ILE A 342 17.54 -6.79 -15.69
CA ILE A 342 18.73 -6.44 -14.88
C ILE A 342 18.54 -5.18 -14.01
N ILE A 343 17.64 -4.28 -14.42
CA ILE A 343 17.34 -3.02 -13.75
C ILE A 343 16.42 -3.26 -12.56
N GLU A 344 15.41 -4.08 -12.75
CA GLU A 344 14.48 -4.49 -11.69
C GLU A 344 15.20 -5.27 -10.60
N ARG A 345 16.08 -6.21 -10.97
CA ARG A 345 16.99 -6.88 -10.02
C ARG A 345 17.84 -5.86 -9.25
N ALA A 346 18.46 -4.91 -9.96
CA ALA A 346 19.26 -3.86 -9.33
C ALA A 346 18.44 -2.99 -8.38
N GLY A 347 17.18 -2.71 -8.71
CA GLY A 347 16.23 -1.99 -7.86
C GLY A 347 15.93 -2.71 -6.56
N VAL A 348 15.61 -4.01 -6.62
CA VAL A 348 15.36 -4.86 -5.45
C VAL A 348 16.62 -4.98 -4.59
N ILE A 349 17.79 -5.18 -5.20
CA ILE A 349 19.09 -5.23 -4.49
C ILE A 349 19.39 -3.89 -3.80
N ALA A 350 19.14 -2.76 -4.48
CA ALA A 350 19.36 -1.44 -3.89
C ALA A 350 18.43 -1.18 -2.70
N ALA A 351 17.14 -1.54 -2.82
CA ALA A 351 16.17 -1.45 -1.74
C ALA A 351 16.57 -2.31 -0.53
N SER A 352 17.07 -3.53 -0.78
CA SER A 352 17.61 -4.42 0.25
C SER A 352 18.79 -3.78 1.00
N LYS A 353 19.76 -3.24 0.27
CA LYS A 353 20.94 -2.55 0.88
C LYS A 353 20.54 -1.32 1.69
N LEU A 354 19.45 -0.67 1.32
CA LEU A 354 18.88 0.46 2.05
C LEU A 354 17.97 -0.01 3.19
N HIS A 355 17.83 -1.31 3.42
CA HIS A 355 16.92 -1.92 4.40
C HIS A 355 15.48 -1.38 4.27
N GLN A 356 15.00 -1.19 3.06
CA GLN A 356 13.58 -0.87 2.82
C GLN A 356 12.73 -2.13 3.05
N PRO A 357 11.55 -1.99 3.66
CA PRO A 357 10.66 -3.13 3.82
C PRO A 357 10.15 -3.60 2.46
N MET A 358 10.23 -4.89 2.18
CA MET A 358 9.86 -5.47 0.89
C MET A 358 9.03 -6.73 1.05
N VAL A 359 8.08 -6.92 0.14
CA VAL A 359 7.25 -8.14 0.03
C VAL A 359 7.18 -8.57 -1.42
N ALA A 360 7.40 -9.85 -1.66
CA ALA A 360 7.29 -10.47 -2.98
C ALA A 360 6.02 -11.34 -3.06
N SER A 361 5.32 -11.29 -4.19
CA SER A 361 4.11 -12.09 -4.44
C SER A 361 4.33 -13.08 -5.56
N THR A 362 3.87 -14.33 -5.35
CA THR A 362 3.96 -15.39 -6.37
C THR A 362 2.96 -15.15 -7.48
N ILE A 363 3.35 -15.54 -8.70
CA ILE A 363 2.54 -15.40 -9.90
C ILE A 363 1.43 -16.47 -9.90
N ASN A 364 0.23 -16.05 -10.28
CA ASN A 364 -0.86 -16.97 -10.56
C ASN A 364 -0.81 -17.35 -12.07
N THR A 365 -0.10 -18.40 -12.41
CA THR A 365 -0.08 -18.95 -13.77
C THR A 365 -0.16 -20.47 -13.75
N ASP A 366 -1.14 -21.03 -14.44
CA ASP A 366 -1.37 -22.49 -14.51
C ASP A 366 -0.17 -23.30 -15.02
N ALA A 367 0.72 -22.66 -15.79
CA ALA A 367 1.92 -23.29 -16.33
C ALA A 367 3.03 -23.49 -15.28
N THR A 368 2.98 -22.78 -14.17
CA THR A 368 4.05 -22.72 -13.17
C THR A 368 3.70 -23.49 -11.90
N TYR A 369 2.41 -23.57 -11.55
CA TYR A 369 1.91 -24.21 -10.34
C TYR A 369 1.06 -25.45 -10.68
N THR A 370 1.17 -26.48 -9.84
CA THR A 370 0.32 -27.67 -9.90
C THR A 370 -0.38 -27.80 -8.55
N ASP A 371 -1.71 -27.87 -8.59
CA ASP A 371 -2.54 -27.93 -7.38
C ASP A 371 -2.24 -26.78 -6.38
N GLY A 372 -1.97 -25.58 -6.91
CA GLY A 372 -1.68 -24.38 -6.09
C GLY A 372 -0.28 -24.33 -5.49
N MET A 373 0.63 -25.23 -5.91
CA MET A 373 2.00 -25.28 -5.39
C MET A 373 3.03 -25.52 -6.52
N ALA A 374 4.26 -25.03 -6.30
CA ALA A 374 5.39 -25.28 -7.19
C ALA A 374 6.63 -25.71 -6.39
N SER A 375 7.19 -26.86 -6.70
CA SER A 375 8.43 -27.35 -6.08
C SER A 375 9.65 -26.67 -6.67
N VAL A 376 10.47 -26.07 -5.81
CA VAL A 376 11.68 -25.34 -6.19
C VAL A 376 12.88 -25.79 -5.37
N ASN A 377 14.07 -25.64 -5.93
CA ASN A 377 15.32 -25.83 -5.19
C ASN A 377 15.69 -24.52 -4.50
N ALA A 378 15.71 -24.53 -3.19
CA ALA A 378 16.06 -23.38 -2.38
C ALA A 378 17.29 -23.67 -1.50
N THR A 379 17.91 -22.63 -0.98
CA THR A 379 18.91 -22.76 0.09
C THR A 379 18.23 -22.45 1.44
N VAL A 380 18.19 -23.44 2.32
CA VAL A 380 17.63 -23.30 3.67
C VAL A 380 18.75 -23.57 4.69
N ASN A 381 19.05 -22.62 5.57
CA ASN A 381 20.17 -22.71 6.51
C ASN A 381 21.50 -23.08 5.84
N GLY A 382 21.76 -22.57 4.64
CA GLY A 382 22.97 -22.83 3.89
C GLY A 382 23.02 -24.21 3.20
N GLN A 383 21.93 -24.98 3.21
CA GLN A 383 21.83 -26.29 2.58
C GLN A 383 20.81 -26.29 1.43
N PRO A 384 21.14 -26.92 0.28
CA PRO A 384 20.17 -27.13 -0.77
C PRO A 384 18.98 -27.96 -0.25
N THR A 385 17.79 -27.44 -0.43
CA THR A 385 16.54 -28.04 0.08
C THR A 385 15.44 -27.84 -0.95
N GLN A 386 14.67 -28.88 -1.28
CA GLN A 386 13.48 -28.72 -2.09
C GLN A 386 12.31 -28.28 -1.20
N ILE A 387 11.66 -27.18 -1.55
CA ILE A 387 10.48 -26.65 -0.87
C ILE A 387 9.36 -26.44 -1.88
N ASP A 388 8.12 -26.34 -1.40
CA ASP A 388 6.98 -26.00 -2.22
C ASP A 388 6.56 -24.54 -1.94
N LEU A 389 6.45 -23.75 -3.01
CA LEU A 389 5.91 -22.39 -2.98
C LEU A 389 4.40 -22.42 -3.18
N TYR A 390 3.67 -21.64 -2.42
CA TYR A 390 2.24 -21.44 -2.63
C TYR A 390 1.99 -20.47 -3.80
N GLU A 391 0.99 -20.79 -4.61
CA GLU A 391 0.44 -19.88 -5.62
C GLU A 391 -0.31 -18.73 -4.96
N ALA A 392 -0.34 -17.54 -5.59
CA ALA A 392 -1.04 -16.35 -5.12
C ALA A 392 -0.76 -16.00 -3.64
N HIS A 393 0.51 -16.14 -3.22
CA HIS A 393 0.94 -15.95 -1.85
C HIS A 393 2.03 -14.88 -1.73
N ALA A 394 2.05 -14.16 -0.60
CA ALA A 394 3.00 -13.10 -0.34
C ALA A 394 4.06 -13.55 0.68
N TYR A 395 5.31 -13.24 0.38
CA TYR A 395 6.49 -13.57 1.19
C TYR A 395 7.23 -12.30 1.58
N THR A 396 7.65 -12.20 2.83
CA THR A 396 8.55 -11.13 3.26
C THR A 396 9.91 -11.28 2.59
N VAL A 397 10.41 -10.24 1.93
CA VAL A 397 11.79 -10.21 1.44
C VAL A 397 12.71 -9.83 2.59
N VAL A 398 13.61 -10.73 2.95
CA VAL A 398 14.59 -10.54 4.05
C VAL A 398 15.82 -9.81 3.53
N SER A 399 16.33 -10.23 2.38
CA SER A 399 17.46 -9.59 1.70
C SER A 399 17.51 -9.98 0.24
N ALA A 400 18.21 -9.17 -0.57
CA ALA A 400 18.55 -9.49 -1.94
C ALA A 400 19.97 -9.03 -2.25
N ASP A 401 20.72 -9.85 -2.99
CA ASP A 401 22.07 -9.54 -3.45
C ASP A 401 22.29 -10.08 -4.88
N ALA A 402 23.53 -10.07 -5.36
CA ALA A 402 23.86 -10.56 -6.70
C ALA A 402 23.58 -12.05 -6.92
N ASN A 403 23.47 -12.86 -5.86
CA ASN A 403 23.31 -14.31 -5.92
C ASN A 403 21.83 -14.74 -5.88
N GLY A 404 20.94 -13.90 -5.31
CA GLY A 404 19.53 -14.23 -5.20
C GLY A 404 18.77 -13.41 -4.17
N VAL A 405 17.59 -13.91 -3.82
CA VAL A 405 16.64 -13.28 -2.91
C VAL A 405 16.34 -14.20 -1.74
N THR A 406 16.53 -13.71 -0.52
CA THR A 406 16.13 -14.40 0.71
C THR A 406 14.74 -13.97 1.12
N LEU A 407 13.88 -14.94 1.34
CA LEU A 407 12.44 -14.79 1.59
C LEU A 407 12.05 -15.44 2.92
N CYS A 408 10.99 -14.96 3.54
CA CYS A 408 10.37 -15.58 4.71
C CYS A 408 8.87 -15.75 4.49
N ASN A 409 8.39 -17.00 4.66
CA ASN A 409 7.00 -17.35 4.52
C ASN A 409 6.21 -16.95 5.77
N PRO A 410 5.15 -16.13 5.69
CA PRO A 410 4.32 -15.77 6.83
C PRO A 410 3.62 -16.96 7.50
N HIS A 411 3.49 -18.12 6.85
CA HIS A 411 3.01 -19.34 7.50
C HIS A 411 3.94 -19.87 8.62
N GLY A 412 5.16 -19.32 8.74
CA GLY A 412 6.16 -19.74 9.72
C GLY A 412 6.89 -21.04 9.37
N SER A 413 6.61 -21.63 8.22
CA SER A 413 7.31 -22.78 7.62
C SER A 413 6.99 -22.88 6.13
N ASN A 414 7.83 -23.60 5.39
CA ASN A 414 7.57 -23.97 3.99
C ASN A 414 7.21 -25.45 3.92
N PRO A 415 6.21 -25.85 3.12
CA PRO A 415 5.99 -27.26 2.83
C PRO A 415 7.16 -27.82 2.00
N THR A 416 7.36 -29.11 2.10
CA THR A 416 8.35 -29.85 1.29
C THR A 416 7.65 -31.02 0.64
N PRO A 417 8.12 -31.51 -0.50
CA PRO A 417 7.57 -32.71 -1.13
C PRO A 417 7.44 -33.86 -0.12
N GLY A 418 6.28 -34.53 -0.07
CA GLY A 418 6.01 -35.64 0.83
C GLY A 418 5.60 -35.22 2.24
N ASP A 419 4.83 -34.17 2.39
CA ASP A 419 4.20 -33.66 3.64
C ASP A 419 5.20 -33.22 4.73
N GLY A 420 6.44 -32.95 4.37
CA GLY A 420 7.45 -32.42 5.28
C GLY A 420 7.34 -30.90 5.44
N LYS A 421 8.16 -30.34 6.36
CA LYS A 421 8.28 -28.89 6.58
C LYS A 421 9.74 -28.47 6.66
N ALA A 422 10.04 -27.35 6.01
CA ALA A 422 11.29 -26.62 6.13
C ALA A 422 11.08 -25.31 6.88
N PRO A 423 12.15 -24.69 7.44
CA PRO A 423 12.09 -23.34 7.99
C PRO A 423 11.45 -22.32 7.07
N ALA A 424 10.82 -21.29 7.66
CA ALA A 424 10.13 -20.25 6.91
C ALA A 424 11.06 -19.44 5.98
N THR A 425 12.32 -19.25 6.41
CA THR A 425 13.31 -18.45 5.69
C THR A 425 14.12 -19.32 4.75
N PHE A 426 14.21 -18.90 3.48
CA PHE A 426 14.92 -19.59 2.41
C PHE A 426 15.45 -18.59 1.38
N THR A 427 16.44 -19.01 0.58
CA THR A 427 17.01 -18.20 -0.49
C THR A 427 16.78 -18.88 -1.83
N LEU A 428 16.31 -18.14 -2.80
CA LEU A 428 16.20 -18.53 -4.20
C LEU A 428 17.31 -17.87 -5.04
N SER A 429 17.73 -18.57 -6.10
CA SER A 429 18.46 -17.91 -7.18
C SER A 429 17.60 -16.83 -7.84
N TRP A 430 18.20 -15.89 -8.56
CA TRP A 430 17.43 -14.94 -9.35
C TRP A 430 16.57 -15.63 -10.41
N ASP A 431 17.09 -16.67 -11.04
CA ASP A 431 16.37 -17.42 -12.09
C ASP A 431 15.10 -18.09 -11.53
N ASP A 432 15.16 -18.68 -10.34
CA ASP A 432 13.99 -19.25 -9.67
C ASP A 432 13.06 -18.16 -9.12
N TYR A 433 13.62 -17.06 -8.60
CA TYR A 433 12.82 -15.94 -8.13
C TYR A 433 11.96 -15.33 -9.25
N GLU A 434 12.57 -15.05 -10.39
CA GLU A 434 11.89 -14.48 -11.55
C GLU A 434 10.82 -15.38 -12.15
N LYS A 435 11.04 -16.66 -12.06
CA LYS A 435 10.10 -17.66 -12.57
C LYS A 435 8.80 -17.68 -11.76
N TYR A 436 8.86 -17.45 -10.45
CA TYR A 436 7.71 -17.65 -9.58
C TYR A 436 7.13 -16.36 -8.99
N TYR A 437 7.90 -15.28 -8.90
CA TYR A 437 7.46 -14.03 -8.30
C TYR A 437 7.20 -12.95 -9.36
N GLY A 438 5.93 -12.58 -9.52
CA GLY A 438 5.51 -11.58 -10.51
C GLY A 438 5.76 -10.14 -10.11
N ASN A 439 5.87 -9.86 -8.80
CA ASN A 439 6.11 -8.52 -8.31
C ASN A 439 6.83 -8.49 -6.95
N THR A 440 7.49 -7.37 -6.70
CA THR A 440 8.09 -7.01 -5.40
C THR A 440 7.59 -5.63 -4.99
N ALA A 441 6.82 -5.54 -3.93
CA ALA A 441 6.42 -4.28 -3.33
C ALA A 441 7.52 -3.78 -2.39
N ILE A 442 7.97 -2.55 -2.58
CA ILE A 442 9.01 -1.87 -1.79
C ILE A 442 8.35 -0.74 -1.02
N GLY A 443 8.21 -0.89 0.29
CA GLY A 443 7.62 0.09 1.18
C GLY A 443 8.57 1.23 1.56
N SER A 444 8.00 2.31 2.09
CA SER A 444 8.78 3.39 2.70
C SER A 444 9.04 3.10 4.17
N ARG A 445 10.17 3.58 4.66
CA ARG A 445 10.45 3.64 6.10
C ARG A 445 9.60 4.70 6.79
#